data_bff0e8d8ff645f4622fae1afaaae5151
#
_entry.id   bff0e8d8ff645f4622fae1afaaae5151
#
_cell.length_a   1.000
_cell.length_b   1.000
_cell.length_c   1.000
_cell.angle_alpha   90.00
_cell.angle_beta   90.00
_cell.angle_gamma   90.00
#
_symmetry.space_group_name_H-M   'P 1'
#
loop_
_entity.id
_entity.type
_entity.pdbx_description
1 polymer ?
#
loop_
_entity_poly.entity_id
_entity_poly.type
_entity_poly.pdbx_seq_one_letter_code
_entity_poly.pdbx_strand_id
1 'polypeptide(L)'
;MSSKKEFYIKRKRRRRKIVFRRITKLVLFIGITVGLMFLIKSFFKSGASEYKERKPFFKSVSRVEKLKKVSVPEWVDVQLIHRHSTARTGTELSDIKNIVIHYVGNPKTTAQNNRDFFDKDATKVSSHFVVGLNGEIIQCVPLYEKSAASNERNKDSISIEVCHPDASGKFNTETYNSLVKLTAWLLNETGLNEENVIRHYDITGKLCPLYFVEHEDKWNDFKSDVKTELSNLKK
;
A
#
# COMPACT_ATOMS: atom_id res chain seq x y z
N MET A 1 30.46 -79.07 1.40
CA MET A 1 30.31 -77.61 1.73
C MET A 1 30.49 -76.65 0.55
N SER A 2 30.81 -77.09 -0.66
CA SER A 2 31.12 -76.29 -1.84
C SER A 2 29.87 -75.70 -2.56
N SER A 3 28.81 -76.48 -2.75
CA SER A 3 27.63 -76.08 -3.57
C SER A 3 26.84 -74.87 -3.10
N LYS A 4 26.64 -74.70 -1.77
CA LYS A 4 25.89 -73.53 -1.23
C LYS A 4 26.62 -72.18 -1.43
N LYS A 5 27.95 -72.18 -1.36
CA LYS A 5 28.75 -70.99 -1.51
C LYS A 5 28.75 -70.49 -2.95
N GLU A 6 28.77 -71.41 -3.89
CA GLU A 6 28.73 -71.11 -5.33
C GLU A 6 27.36 -70.57 -5.77
N PHE A 7 26.30 -71.14 -5.25
CA PHE A 7 24.92 -70.63 -5.47
C PHE A 7 24.71 -69.20 -4.94
N TYR A 8 25.25 -68.89 -3.73
CA TYR A 8 25.19 -67.58 -3.14
C TYR A 8 25.95 -66.54 -3.98
N ILE A 9 27.15 -66.91 -4.51
CA ILE A 9 27.96 -66.04 -5.38
C ILE A 9 27.24 -65.76 -6.70
N LYS A 10 26.67 -66.78 -7.36
CA LYS A 10 25.86 -66.61 -8.58
C LYS A 10 24.65 -65.71 -8.37
N ARG A 11 23.93 -65.86 -7.25
CA ARG A 11 22.77 -65.02 -6.90
C ARG A 11 23.15 -63.59 -6.65
N LYS A 12 24.28 -63.33 -5.96
CA LYS A 12 24.82 -61.99 -5.71
C LYS A 12 25.26 -61.29 -7.02
N ARG A 13 25.93 -62.01 -7.95
CA ARG A 13 26.29 -61.50 -9.26
C ARG A 13 25.07 -61.16 -10.11
N ARG A 14 24.01 -61.99 -10.08
CA ARG A 14 22.75 -61.75 -10.81
C ARG A 14 22.03 -60.52 -10.29
N ARG A 15 21.96 -60.35 -8.97
CA ARG A 15 21.40 -59.12 -8.35
C ARG A 15 22.17 -57.86 -8.72
N ARG A 16 23.49 -57.90 -8.69
CA ARG A 16 24.36 -56.77 -9.09
C ARG A 16 24.13 -56.37 -10.56
N LYS A 17 23.99 -57.35 -11.47
CA LYS A 17 23.71 -57.07 -12.87
C LYS A 17 22.34 -56.44 -13.08
N ILE A 18 21.30 -56.84 -12.32
CA ILE A 18 19.98 -56.28 -12.39
C ILE A 18 19.97 -54.82 -11.86
N VAL A 19 20.60 -54.59 -10.72
CA VAL A 19 20.73 -53.26 -10.15
C VAL A 19 21.52 -52.32 -11.10
N PHE A 20 22.64 -52.78 -11.64
CA PHE A 20 23.40 -52.00 -12.59
C PHE A 20 22.59 -51.62 -13.84
N ARG A 21 21.85 -52.58 -14.43
CA ARG A 21 20.97 -52.31 -15.57
C ARG A 21 19.87 -51.29 -15.25
N ARG A 22 19.31 -51.33 -14.00
CA ARG A 22 18.30 -50.36 -13.57
C ARG A 22 18.88 -48.95 -13.42
N ILE A 23 20.08 -48.86 -12.82
CA ILE A 23 20.79 -47.58 -12.64
C ILE A 23 21.13 -46.99 -14.01
N THR A 24 21.66 -47.82 -14.97
CA THR A 24 22.01 -47.36 -16.32
C THR A 24 20.77 -46.82 -17.06
N LYS A 25 19.62 -47.52 -16.95
CA LYS A 25 18.36 -47.05 -17.53
C LYS A 25 17.88 -45.73 -16.91
N LEU A 26 18.00 -45.56 -15.60
CA LEU A 26 17.63 -44.33 -14.89
C LEU A 26 18.50 -43.17 -15.31
N VAL A 27 19.82 -43.35 -15.40
CA VAL A 27 20.75 -42.32 -15.85
C VAL A 27 20.50 -41.91 -17.30
N LEU A 28 20.21 -42.87 -18.19
CA LEU A 28 19.80 -42.59 -19.57
C LEU A 28 18.49 -41.80 -19.63
N PHE A 29 17.51 -42.16 -18.83
CA PHE A 29 16.23 -41.46 -18.77
C PHE A 29 16.39 -40.00 -18.29
N ILE A 30 17.18 -39.79 -17.21
CA ILE A 30 17.51 -38.46 -16.71
C ILE A 30 18.27 -37.63 -17.77
N GLY A 31 19.24 -38.26 -18.47
CA GLY A 31 19.97 -37.58 -19.55
C GLY A 31 19.06 -37.11 -20.69
N ILE A 32 18.11 -37.97 -21.10
CA ILE A 32 17.14 -37.65 -22.15
C ILE A 32 16.22 -36.52 -21.71
N THR A 33 15.68 -36.53 -20.46
CA THR A 33 14.81 -35.49 -19.95
C THR A 33 15.52 -34.13 -19.82
N VAL A 34 16.77 -34.12 -19.34
CA VAL A 34 17.57 -32.90 -19.26
C VAL A 34 17.89 -32.37 -20.66
N GLY A 35 18.24 -33.25 -21.61
CA GLY A 35 18.45 -32.87 -23.01
C GLY A 35 17.23 -32.28 -23.68
N LEU A 36 16.03 -32.85 -23.43
CA LEU A 36 14.75 -32.32 -23.91
C LEU A 36 14.45 -30.93 -23.32
N MET A 37 14.70 -30.74 -22.03
CA MET A 37 14.53 -29.42 -21.38
C MET A 37 15.47 -28.36 -21.98
N PHE A 38 16.71 -28.73 -22.31
CA PHE A 38 17.65 -27.82 -22.97
C PHE A 38 17.20 -27.47 -24.39
N LEU A 39 16.71 -28.44 -25.16
CA LEU A 39 16.17 -28.21 -26.50
C LEU A 39 14.93 -27.31 -26.46
N ILE A 40 14.01 -27.55 -25.52
CA ILE A 40 12.81 -26.70 -25.32
C ILE A 40 13.23 -25.26 -24.94
N LYS A 41 14.18 -25.08 -24.01
CA LYS A 41 14.71 -23.75 -23.68
C LYS A 41 15.40 -23.07 -24.86
N SER A 42 16.11 -23.81 -25.70
CA SER A 42 16.73 -23.28 -26.92
C SER A 42 15.70 -22.87 -27.96
N PHE A 43 14.64 -23.64 -28.12
CA PHE A 43 13.52 -23.31 -29.05
C PHE A 43 12.75 -22.05 -28.58
N PHE A 44 12.47 -21.93 -27.28
CA PHE A 44 11.85 -20.72 -26.71
C PHE A 44 12.77 -19.50 -26.74
N LYS A 45 14.11 -19.69 -26.72
CA LYS A 45 15.07 -18.60 -26.81
C LYS A 45 15.27 -18.10 -28.25
N SER A 46 15.03 -18.94 -29.25
CA SER A 46 15.17 -18.57 -30.66
C SER A 46 13.85 -18.03 -31.28
N GLY A 47 12.70 -18.25 -30.61
CA GLY A 47 11.38 -17.73 -31.01
C GLY A 47 10.96 -16.45 -30.30
N ALA A 48 11.75 -15.93 -29.36
CA ALA A 48 11.57 -14.58 -28.86
C ALA A 48 12.06 -13.59 -29.93
N SER A 49 11.24 -13.40 -30.99
CA SER A 49 11.29 -12.17 -31.76
C SER A 49 11.19 -11.05 -30.73
N GLU A 50 12.12 -10.12 -30.80
CA GLU A 50 12.18 -8.89 -30.06
C GLU A 50 10.82 -8.18 -30.17
N TYR A 51 9.89 -8.57 -29.30
CA TYR A 51 8.68 -7.79 -29.06
C TYR A 51 9.17 -6.55 -28.33
N LYS A 52 9.68 -5.59 -29.10
CA LYS A 52 9.92 -4.23 -28.64
C LYS A 52 8.58 -3.78 -28.10
N GLU A 53 8.42 -3.87 -26.79
CA GLU A 53 7.31 -3.24 -26.07
C GLU A 53 7.27 -1.79 -26.57
N ARG A 54 6.37 -1.48 -27.48
CA ARG A 54 6.06 -0.08 -27.85
C ARG A 54 5.53 0.53 -26.56
N LYS A 55 6.42 1.15 -25.79
CA LYS A 55 6.03 2.03 -24.69
C LYS A 55 4.90 2.90 -25.23
N PRO A 56 3.74 2.92 -24.59
CA PRO A 56 2.63 3.73 -25.09
C PRO A 56 3.14 5.16 -25.26
N PHE A 57 2.91 5.74 -26.43
CA PHE A 57 3.38 7.08 -26.83
C PHE A 57 2.78 8.19 -25.94
N PHE A 58 1.75 7.85 -25.16
CA PHE A 58 1.18 8.69 -24.12
C PHE A 58 1.90 8.43 -22.81
N LYS A 59 2.82 9.32 -22.42
CA LYS A 59 3.36 9.41 -21.07
C LYS A 59 2.18 9.69 -20.15
N SER A 60 1.71 8.69 -19.40
CA SER A 60 0.66 8.91 -18.42
C SER A 60 1.14 9.98 -17.44
N VAL A 61 0.35 11.04 -17.30
CA VAL A 61 0.64 12.08 -16.30
C VAL A 61 0.65 11.42 -14.93
N SER A 62 1.72 11.62 -14.15
CA SER A 62 1.80 11.04 -12.81
C SER A 62 0.66 11.58 -11.93
N ARG A 63 0.22 10.79 -10.94
CA ARG A 63 -0.81 11.24 -9.98
C ARG A 63 -0.41 12.55 -9.30
N VAL A 64 0.87 12.69 -8.96
CA VAL A 64 1.41 13.91 -8.34
C VAL A 64 1.24 15.13 -9.28
N GLU A 65 1.60 15.00 -10.55
CA GLU A 65 1.42 16.08 -11.54
C GLU A 65 -0.07 16.43 -11.76
N LYS A 66 -0.95 15.44 -11.69
CA LYS A 66 -2.39 15.67 -11.74
C LYS A 66 -2.86 16.49 -10.53
N LEU A 67 -2.41 16.17 -9.34
CA LEU A 67 -2.81 16.86 -8.11
C LEU A 67 -2.29 18.29 -7.98
N LYS A 68 -1.22 18.66 -8.67
CA LYS A 68 -0.78 20.08 -8.78
C LYS A 68 -1.81 20.99 -9.45
N LYS A 69 -2.73 20.41 -10.22
CA LYS A 69 -3.75 21.13 -11.00
C LYS A 69 -5.15 20.99 -10.40
N VAL A 70 -5.32 20.21 -9.33
CA VAL A 70 -6.61 20.02 -8.70
C VAL A 70 -6.99 21.27 -7.92
N SER A 71 -8.19 21.77 -8.17
CA SER A 71 -8.82 22.80 -7.34
C SER A 71 -9.38 22.13 -6.09
N VAL A 72 -8.98 22.64 -4.94
CA VAL A 72 -9.52 22.19 -3.65
C VAL A 72 -10.96 22.67 -3.54
N PRO A 73 -11.93 21.83 -3.14
CA PRO A 73 -13.33 22.23 -3.02
C PRO A 73 -13.56 23.35 -2.00
N GLU A 74 -14.59 24.17 -2.21
CA GLU A 74 -14.94 25.32 -1.35
C GLU A 74 -15.26 24.93 0.11
N TRP A 75 -15.64 23.67 0.36
CA TRP A 75 -15.88 23.16 1.71
C TRP A 75 -14.60 22.76 2.47
N VAL A 76 -13.41 22.96 1.86
CA VAL A 76 -12.10 22.80 2.51
C VAL A 76 -11.53 24.20 2.75
N ASP A 77 -11.21 24.48 4.01
CA ASP A 77 -10.49 25.69 4.39
C ASP A 77 -8.98 25.50 4.17
N VAL A 78 -8.38 26.27 3.26
CA VAL A 78 -6.98 26.14 2.88
C VAL A 78 -6.11 27.03 3.77
N GLN A 79 -5.48 26.45 4.77
CA GLN A 79 -4.60 27.11 5.74
C GLN A 79 -3.20 26.44 5.77
N LEU A 80 -2.46 26.57 4.69
CA LEU A 80 -1.15 25.93 4.57
C LEU A 80 -0.18 26.38 5.66
N ILE A 81 0.52 25.42 6.29
CA ILE A 81 1.57 25.71 7.26
C ILE A 81 2.86 26.18 6.56
N HIS A 82 3.74 26.86 7.27
CA HIS A 82 4.99 27.39 6.74
C HIS A 82 5.98 26.29 6.31
N ARG A 83 6.85 26.62 5.33
CA ARG A 83 7.93 25.73 4.86
C ARG A 83 9.21 25.92 5.69
N HIS A 84 9.18 25.87 6.98
CA HIS A 84 10.34 26.19 7.80
C HIS A 84 10.77 25.07 8.75
N SER A 85 10.05 23.95 8.76
CA SER A 85 10.30 22.85 9.68
C SER A 85 10.27 21.50 8.96
N THR A 86 10.65 20.43 9.68
CA THR A 86 10.47 19.06 9.20
C THR A 86 8.99 18.69 9.00
N ALA A 87 8.05 19.47 9.57
CA ALA A 87 6.61 19.30 9.38
C ALA A 87 6.20 19.58 7.92
N ARG A 88 6.82 20.56 7.26
CA ARG A 88 6.62 20.85 5.83
C ARG A 88 7.91 21.28 5.16
N THR A 89 8.60 20.35 4.54
CA THR A 89 9.88 20.61 3.84
C THR A 89 9.70 21.18 2.44
N GLY A 90 8.49 21.17 1.87
CA GLY A 90 8.22 21.49 0.47
C GLY A 90 8.69 20.42 -0.50
N THR A 91 9.09 19.24 -0.02
CA THR A 91 9.49 18.12 -0.89
C THR A 91 8.26 17.48 -1.53
N GLU A 92 8.30 17.28 -2.83
CA GLU A 92 7.20 16.61 -3.55
C GLU A 92 7.06 15.12 -3.17
N LEU A 93 5.84 14.63 -3.27
CA LEU A 93 5.56 13.19 -3.19
C LEU A 93 6.22 12.48 -4.39
N SER A 94 6.74 11.28 -4.16
CA SER A 94 7.29 10.44 -5.23
C SER A 94 6.20 9.73 -6.06
N ASP A 95 5.05 9.47 -5.43
CA ASP A 95 3.84 8.88 -6.00
C ASP A 95 2.69 9.09 -5.00
N ILE A 96 1.47 8.64 -5.32
CA ILE A 96 0.34 8.57 -4.40
C ILE A 96 -0.26 7.18 -4.48
N LYS A 97 -0.05 6.41 -3.41
CA LYS A 97 -0.46 5.01 -3.31
C LYS A 97 -1.57 4.80 -2.29
N ASN A 98 -1.61 5.63 -1.25
CA ASN A 98 -2.57 5.46 -0.17
C ASN A 98 -3.09 6.80 0.36
N ILE A 99 -4.32 6.76 0.88
CA ILE A 99 -4.85 7.74 1.82
C ILE A 99 -4.72 7.12 3.21
N VAL A 100 -4.01 7.79 4.12
CA VAL A 100 -3.73 7.29 5.46
C VAL A 100 -4.57 8.03 6.49
N ILE A 101 -5.38 7.29 7.23
CA ILE A 101 -6.24 7.83 8.27
C ILE A 101 -5.51 7.75 9.61
N HIS A 102 -5.52 8.89 10.30
CA HIS A 102 -5.00 9.07 11.66
C HIS A 102 -6.08 9.63 12.58
N TYR A 103 -5.80 9.68 13.86
CA TYR A 103 -6.55 10.48 14.82
C TYR A 103 -5.55 11.33 15.61
N VAL A 104 -5.93 12.51 16.02
CA VAL A 104 -5.03 13.48 16.67
C VAL A 104 -4.48 13.01 18.03
N GLY A 105 -5.12 12.00 18.67
CA GLY A 105 -4.69 11.43 19.95
C GLY A 105 -4.81 12.37 21.13
N ASN A 106 -5.40 13.55 20.94
CA ASN A 106 -5.65 14.56 21.95
C ASN A 106 -7.14 14.98 21.90
N PRO A 107 -8.00 14.41 22.78
CA PRO A 107 -9.44 14.64 22.74
C PRO A 107 -9.82 16.11 22.84
N LYS A 108 -10.94 16.49 22.20
CA LYS A 108 -11.54 17.83 22.26
C LYS A 108 -10.71 18.95 21.60
N THR A 109 -9.57 18.66 20.98
CA THR A 109 -8.87 19.67 20.17
C THR A 109 -9.62 19.91 18.87
N THR A 110 -9.63 21.16 18.40
CA THR A 110 -10.26 21.56 17.14
C THR A 110 -9.33 21.34 15.96
N ALA A 111 -9.85 21.39 14.74
CA ALA A 111 -9.03 21.38 13.54
C ALA A 111 -8.00 22.52 13.55
N GLN A 112 -8.42 23.73 13.98
CA GLN A 112 -7.57 24.90 14.09
C GLN A 112 -6.43 24.68 15.10
N ASN A 113 -6.71 24.12 16.30
CA ASN A 113 -5.66 23.84 17.28
C ASN A 113 -4.58 22.92 16.71
N ASN A 114 -4.96 21.89 15.96
CA ASN A 114 -4.03 20.93 15.36
C ASN A 114 -3.26 21.57 14.20
N ARG A 115 -3.91 22.35 13.33
CA ARG A 115 -3.25 23.12 12.27
C ARG A 115 -2.19 24.06 12.84
N ASP A 116 -2.54 24.82 13.89
CA ASP A 116 -1.63 25.78 14.53
C ASP A 116 -0.49 25.06 15.28
N PHE A 117 -0.74 23.87 15.79
CA PHE A 117 0.32 23.03 16.35
C PHE A 117 1.31 22.61 15.26
N PHE A 118 0.84 22.20 14.08
CA PHE A 118 1.71 21.81 12.96
C PHE A 118 2.57 22.98 12.46
N ASP A 119 2.09 24.20 12.57
CA ASP A 119 2.76 25.41 12.07
C ASP A 119 3.85 25.97 13.04
N LYS A 120 4.01 25.38 14.23
CA LYS A 120 5.06 25.81 15.19
C LYS A 120 6.42 25.32 14.72
N ASP A 121 7.44 26.17 14.82
CA ASP A 121 8.83 25.90 14.42
C ASP A 121 9.41 24.61 15.00
N ALA A 122 9.09 24.30 16.26
CA ALA A 122 9.57 23.09 16.93
C ALA A 122 8.85 21.81 16.53
N THR A 123 7.72 21.91 15.80
CA THR A 123 6.91 20.75 15.46
C THR A 123 7.53 19.98 14.31
N LYS A 124 7.57 18.65 14.46
CA LYS A 124 8.13 17.72 13.47
C LYS A 124 7.07 16.86 12.78
N VAL A 125 5.79 17.13 13.05
CA VAL A 125 4.66 16.37 12.52
C VAL A 125 3.69 17.30 11.80
N SER A 126 3.01 16.77 10.78
CA SER A 126 1.95 17.44 10.05
C SER A 126 1.10 16.42 9.31
N SER A 127 -0.09 16.83 8.86
CA SER A 127 -0.90 16.07 7.91
C SER A 127 -1.32 16.97 6.74
N HIS A 128 -1.83 16.37 5.66
CA HIS A 128 -2.38 17.15 4.57
C HIS A 128 -3.68 17.81 4.98
N PHE A 129 -4.51 17.10 5.75
CA PHE A 129 -5.80 17.61 6.22
C PHE A 129 -6.00 17.32 7.71
N VAL A 130 -6.78 18.19 8.33
CA VAL A 130 -7.36 17.96 9.65
C VAL A 130 -8.87 18.05 9.52
N VAL A 131 -9.59 17.02 9.99
CA VAL A 131 -11.05 17.02 10.10
C VAL A 131 -11.44 17.31 11.54
N GLY A 132 -12.22 18.37 11.75
CA GLY A 132 -12.58 18.87 13.07
C GLY A 132 -13.85 18.26 13.65
N LEU A 133 -14.16 18.68 14.89
CA LEU A 133 -15.31 18.14 15.66
C LEU A 133 -16.68 18.55 15.10
N ASN A 134 -16.76 19.67 14.41
CA ASN A 134 -18.00 20.14 13.77
C ASN A 134 -18.04 19.81 12.28
N GLY A 135 -17.14 18.91 11.83
CA GLY A 135 -17.03 18.50 10.43
C GLY A 135 -16.26 19.48 9.55
N GLU A 136 -15.67 20.53 10.10
CA GLU A 136 -14.79 21.45 9.35
C GLU A 136 -13.54 20.71 8.87
N ILE A 137 -13.04 21.07 7.68
CA ILE A 137 -11.86 20.45 7.08
C ILE A 137 -10.84 21.53 6.77
N ILE A 138 -9.66 21.44 7.37
CA ILE A 138 -8.54 22.36 7.11
C ILE A 138 -7.47 21.61 6.30
N GLN A 139 -7.02 22.21 5.19
CA GLN A 139 -5.85 21.75 4.46
C GLN A 139 -4.58 22.43 4.99
N CYS A 140 -3.63 21.64 5.49
CA CYS A 140 -2.38 22.12 6.09
C CYS A 140 -1.17 21.99 5.16
N VAL A 141 -1.17 21.00 4.25
CA VAL A 141 -0.08 20.74 3.30
C VAL A 141 -0.65 20.56 1.90
N PRO A 142 -0.02 21.11 0.84
CA PRO A 142 -0.45 20.89 -0.54
C PRO A 142 -0.50 19.39 -0.89
N LEU A 143 -1.46 18.98 -1.71
CA LEU A 143 -1.68 17.58 -2.09
C LEU A 143 -0.47 16.88 -2.73
N TYR A 144 0.43 17.64 -3.31
CA TYR A 144 1.62 17.13 -4.00
C TYR A 144 2.90 17.20 -3.17
N GLU A 145 2.86 17.78 -1.96
CA GLU A 145 3.98 17.84 -1.03
C GLU A 145 3.90 16.73 0.02
N LYS A 146 5.04 16.35 0.60
CA LYS A 146 5.09 15.41 1.72
C LYS A 146 4.59 16.07 3.00
N SER A 147 3.72 15.39 3.72
CA SER A 147 3.46 15.63 5.14
C SER A 147 4.37 14.78 6.03
N ALA A 148 4.26 14.95 7.34
CA ALA A 148 5.07 14.24 8.33
C ALA A 148 4.17 13.48 9.34
N ALA A 149 3.37 12.51 8.85
CA ALA A 149 2.41 11.74 9.66
C ALA A 149 2.63 10.22 9.59
N SER A 150 3.06 9.71 8.44
CA SER A 150 2.92 8.31 8.06
C SER A 150 4.25 7.57 7.90
N ASN A 151 5.28 7.99 8.63
CA ASN A 151 6.61 7.38 8.64
C ASN A 151 7.20 7.20 7.22
N GLU A 152 7.59 5.99 6.83
CA GLU A 152 8.12 5.67 5.50
C GLU A 152 7.13 5.91 4.35
N ARG A 153 5.82 6.00 4.66
CA ARG A 153 4.77 6.28 3.69
C ARG A 153 4.54 7.78 3.47
N ASN A 154 5.25 8.67 4.20
CA ASN A 154 5.22 10.11 3.94
C ASN A 154 5.57 10.48 2.49
N LYS A 155 6.34 9.66 1.80
CA LYS A 155 6.80 9.90 0.42
C LYS A 155 5.75 9.59 -0.65
N ASP A 156 4.72 8.80 -0.32
CA ASP A 156 3.77 8.26 -1.30
C ASP A 156 2.34 8.13 -0.75
N SER A 157 1.96 8.95 0.23
CA SER A 157 0.60 8.97 0.78
C SER A 157 0.10 10.38 1.09
N ILE A 158 -1.22 10.54 1.06
CA ILE A 158 -1.93 11.68 1.62
C ILE A 158 -2.44 11.27 3.00
N SER A 159 -2.19 12.09 4.02
CA SER A 159 -2.56 11.83 5.41
C SER A 159 -3.70 12.73 5.87
N ILE A 160 -4.61 12.19 6.65
CA ILE A 160 -5.75 12.90 7.27
C ILE A 160 -5.69 12.67 8.78
N GLU A 161 -5.54 13.72 9.56
CA GLU A 161 -5.70 13.70 11.01
C GLU A 161 -7.14 14.03 11.37
N VAL A 162 -7.72 13.28 12.30
CA VAL A 162 -9.14 13.36 12.63
C VAL A 162 -9.33 13.67 14.11
N CYS A 163 -10.04 14.74 14.41
CA CYS A 163 -10.39 15.13 15.78
C CYS A 163 -11.45 14.19 16.36
N HIS A 164 -11.43 14.02 17.68
CA HIS A 164 -12.35 13.15 18.40
C HIS A 164 -12.76 13.75 19.76
N PRO A 165 -14.00 13.49 20.23
CA PRO A 165 -14.54 14.17 21.42
C PRO A 165 -14.00 13.65 22.74
N ASP A 166 -13.55 12.38 22.81
CA ASP A 166 -13.17 11.73 24.05
C ASP A 166 -12.03 10.72 23.87
N ALA A 167 -11.62 10.08 24.94
CA ALA A 167 -10.48 9.17 24.98
C ALA A 167 -10.70 7.85 24.22
N SER A 168 -11.94 7.52 23.81
CA SER A 168 -12.21 6.32 23.00
C SER A 168 -11.66 6.44 21.57
N GLY A 169 -11.35 7.66 21.12
CA GLY A 169 -10.95 7.94 19.74
C GLY A 169 -12.08 7.78 18.72
N LYS A 170 -13.33 7.58 19.17
CA LYS A 170 -14.51 7.49 18.30
C LYS A 170 -14.83 8.86 17.72
N PHE A 171 -15.06 8.91 16.43
CA PHE A 171 -15.50 10.14 15.76
C PHE A 171 -16.99 10.36 15.98
N ASN A 172 -17.42 11.61 16.18
CA ASN A 172 -18.84 11.97 16.17
C ASN A 172 -19.37 11.95 14.73
N THR A 173 -20.67 12.15 14.57
CA THR A 173 -21.36 12.04 13.26
C THR A 173 -20.85 13.07 12.26
N GLU A 174 -20.67 14.32 12.66
CA GLU A 174 -20.23 15.42 11.81
C GLU A 174 -18.79 15.17 11.30
N THR A 175 -17.89 14.80 12.21
CA THR A 175 -16.51 14.44 11.88
C THR A 175 -16.45 13.23 10.96
N TYR A 176 -17.23 12.17 11.25
CA TYR A 176 -17.26 10.96 10.45
C TYR A 176 -17.75 11.22 9.01
N ASN A 177 -18.86 11.94 8.86
CA ASN A 177 -19.42 12.26 7.55
C ASN A 177 -18.45 13.11 6.71
N SER A 178 -17.78 14.07 7.32
CA SER A 178 -16.74 14.88 6.65
C SER A 178 -15.52 14.06 6.28
N LEU A 179 -15.11 13.11 7.11
CA LEU A 179 -14.02 12.18 6.80
C LEU A 179 -14.37 11.29 5.61
N VAL A 180 -15.58 10.73 5.53
CA VAL A 180 -16.06 9.95 4.39
C VAL A 180 -16.03 10.80 3.12
N LYS A 181 -16.59 12.00 3.15
CA LYS A 181 -16.64 12.94 2.02
C LYS A 181 -15.24 13.31 1.52
N LEU A 182 -14.33 13.68 2.42
CA LEU A 182 -12.95 14.05 2.08
C LEU A 182 -12.20 12.87 1.48
N THR A 183 -12.32 11.68 2.08
CA THR A 183 -11.64 10.48 1.61
C THR A 183 -12.13 10.08 0.21
N ALA A 184 -13.43 10.09 -0.03
CA ALA A 184 -14.01 9.80 -1.34
C ALA A 184 -13.56 10.80 -2.42
N TRP A 185 -13.54 12.09 -2.10
CA TRP A 185 -13.01 13.11 -3.01
C TRP A 185 -11.55 12.87 -3.35
N LEU A 186 -10.68 12.60 -2.35
CA LEU A 186 -9.26 12.29 -2.58
C LEU A 186 -9.07 11.04 -3.46
N LEU A 187 -9.87 10.01 -3.26
CA LEU A 187 -9.85 8.81 -4.11
C LEU A 187 -10.23 9.13 -5.56
N ASN A 188 -11.23 9.99 -5.77
CA ASN A 188 -11.63 10.44 -7.10
C ASN A 188 -10.50 11.20 -7.80
N GLU A 189 -9.88 12.17 -7.12
CA GLU A 189 -8.81 12.99 -7.69
C GLU A 189 -7.53 12.19 -7.97
N THR A 190 -7.22 11.19 -7.15
CA THR A 190 -6.03 10.33 -7.29
C THR A 190 -6.25 9.15 -8.23
N GLY A 191 -7.50 8.79 -8.54
CA GLY A 191 -7.84 7.56 -9.28
C GLY A 191 -7.56 6.30 -8.48
N LEU A 192 -7.55 6.39 -7.15
CA LEU A 192 -7.46 5.27 -6.20
C LEU A 192 -8.87 4.75 -5.86
N ASN A 193 -8.93 3.68 -5.08
CA ASN A 193 -10.17 3.10 -4.58
C ASN A 193 -10.11 2.86 -3.06
N GLU A 194 -11.17 2.35 -2.46
CA GLU A 194 -11.30 2.10 -1.03
C GLU A 194 -10.23 1.15 -0.46
N GLU A 195 -9.64 0.28 -1.28
CA GLU A 195 -8.55 -0.59 -0.85
C GLU A 195 -7.23 0.16 -0.61
N ASN A 196 -7.11 1.36 -1.17
CA ASN A 196 -5.97 2.24 -0.96
C ASN A 196 -6.13 3.13 0.29
N VAL A 197 -7.26 3.03 0.99
CA VAL A 197 -7.47 3.69 2.29
C VAL A 197 -6.95 2.78 3.39
N ILE A 198 -5.96 3.25 4.15
CA ILE A 198 -5.29 2.49 5.20
C ILE A 198 -5.20 3.29 6.50
N ARG A 199 -5.03 2.61 7.63
CA ARG A 199 -4.76 3.22 8.94
C ARG A 199 -3.26 3.43 9.13
N HIS A 200 -2.85 4.34 9.97
CA HIS A 200 -1.46 4.42 10.42
C HIS A 200 -1.01 3.09 11.08
N TYR A 201 -1.94 2.40 11.74
CA TYR A 201 -1.75 1.06 12.29
C TYR A 201 -1.21 0.06 11.25
N ASP A 202 -1.75 0.10 10.03
CA ASP A 202 -1.37 -0.83 8.96
C ASP A 202 0.06 -0.59 8.43
N ILE A 203 0.68 0.55 8.80
CA ILE A 203 2.05 0.90 8.44
C ILE A 203 3.03 0.50 9.57
N THR A 204 2.68 0.79 10.83
CA THR A 204 3.64 0.77 11.94
C THR A 204 3.23 -0.09 13.13
N GLY A 205 1.98 -0.57 13.18
CA GLY A 205 1.40 -1.24 14.34
C GLY A 205 0.98 -0.28 15.47
N LYS A 206 1.16 1.06 15.31
CA LYS A 206 0.67 2.04 16.27
C LYS A 206 -0.86 2.01 16.30
N LEU A 207 -1.48 2.05 17.49
CA LEU A 207 -2.95 2.11 17.65
C LEU A 207 -3.50 3.46 17.15
N CYS A 208 -3.55 3.63 15.84
CA CYS A 208 -3.96 4.88 15.19
C CYS A 208 -4.66 4.60 13.84
N PRO A 209 -5.91 5.03 13.66
CA PRO A 209 -6.81 5.63 14.65
C PRO A 209 -7.27 4.59 15.68
N LEU A 210 -7.25 4.96 16.96
CA LEU A 210 -7.51 4.00 18.06
C LEU A 210 -8.84 3.26 17.87
N TYR A 211 -9.95 3.98 17.69
CA TYR A 211 -11.27 3.37 17.57
C TYR A 211 -11.39 2.39 16.40
N PHE A 212 -10.82 2.71 15.24
CA PHE A 212 -10.84 1.83 14.07
C PHE A 212 -9.89 0.65 14.18
N VAL A 213 -8.88 0.70 15.05
CA VAL A 213 -8.01 -0.44 15.35
C VAL A 213 -8.69 -1.41 16.31
N GLU A 214 -9.39 -0.90 17.32
CA GLU A 214 -10.10 -1.71 18.31
C GLU A 214 -11.44 -2.27 17.79
N HIS A 215 -12.00 -1.68 16.72
CA HIS A 215 -13.30 -2.05 16.13
C HIS A 215 -13.15 -2.24 14.62
N GLU A 216 -12.65 -3.40 14.21
CA GLU A 216 -12.39 -3.72 12.80
C GLU A 216 -13.69 -3.69 11.94
N ASP A 217 -14.84 -4.01 12.52
CA ASP A 217 -16.13 -3.87 11.87
C ASP A 217 -16.41 -2.41 11.49
N LYS A 218 -16.08 -1.46 12.36
CA LYS A 218 -16.27 -0.01 12.10
C LYS A 218 -15.27 0.54 11.07
N TRP A 219 -14.08 -0.03 11.01
CA TRP A 219 -13.16 0.26 9.93
C TRP A 219 -13.69 -0.22 8.56
N ASN A 220 -14.27 -1.41 8.53
CA ASN A 220 -14.88 -1.96 7.32
C ASN A 220 -16.15 -1.19 6.91
N ASP A 221 -16.98 -0.79 7.86
CA ASP A 221 -18.12 0.10 7.63
C ASP A 221 -17.65 1.42 6.98
N PHE A 222 -16.62 2.05 7.53
CA PHE A 222 -16.05 3.28 6.99
C PHE A 222 -15.56 3.12 5.54
N LYS A 223 -14.83 2.05 5.22
CA LYS A 223 -14.39 1.77 3.84
C LYS A 223 -15.58 1.57 2.88
N SER A 224 -16.64 0.92 3.34
CA SER A 224 -17.89 0.73 2.58
C SER A 224 -18.60 2.05 2.31
N ASP A 225 -18.67 2.94 3.31
CA ASP A 225 -19.29 4.26 3.17
C ASP A 225 -18.48 5.14 2.20
N VAL A 226 -17.14 5.11 2.30
CA VAL A 226 -16.24 5.80 1.35
C VAL A 226 -16.44 5.29 -0.07
N LYS A 227 -16.58 3.97 -0.27
CA LYS A 227 -16.86 3.37 -1.59
C LYS A 227 -18.18 3.84 -2.16
N THR A 228 -19.21 3.91 -1.32
CA THR A 228 -20.54 4.37 -1.70
C THR A 228 -20.49 5.84 -2.13
N GLU A 229 -19.83 6.69 -1.32
CA GLU A 229 -19.70 8.12 -1.64
C GLU A 229 -18.84 8.35 -2.90
N LEU A 230 -17.75 7.61 -3.07
CA LEU A 230 -16.94 7.64 -4.30
C LEU A 230 -17.78 7.28 -5.55
N SER A 231 -18.70 6.35 -5.42
CA SER A 231 -19.60 5.95 -6.52
C SER A 231 -20.60 7.06 -6.86
N ASN A 232 -21.02 7.85 -5.87
CA ASN A 232 -21.92 9.01 -6.06
C ASN A 232 -21.21 10.16 -6.80
N LEU A 233 -19.93 10.40 -6.53
CA LEU A 233 -19.13 11.43 -7.21
C LEU A 233 -18.88 11.12 -8.69
N LYS A 234 -19.06 9.88 -9.13
CA LYS A 234 -18.80 9.44 -10.53
C LYS A 234 -20.06 9.39 -11.40
N LYS A 235 -21.24 9.69 -10.82
CA LYS A 235 -22.53 9.77 -11.54
C LYS A 235 -22.72 11.17 -12.11
#